data_8ff193c34249ba3de35f97090db8862f
#
_entry.id   8ff193c34249ba3de35f97090db8862f
#
_cell.length_a   1.000
_cell.length_b   1.000
_cell.length_c   1.000
_cell.angle_alpha   90.00
_cell.angle_beta   90.00
_cell.angle_gamma   90.00
#
_symmetry.space_group_name_H-M   'P 1'
#
loop_
_entity.id
_entity.type
_entity.pdbx_description
1 polymer ?
#
loop_
_entity_poly.entity_id
_entity_poly.type
_entity_poly.pdbx_seq_one_letter_code
_entity_poly.pdbx_strand_id
1 'polypeptide(L)'
;MAPSTARFCPLCGGPLVQEAVPPDQREQAVCSRCRFIFYLNPKVVAATIPEREGRIVLTRRSISPGRGLWTFPGGFVDFGETVTDAALRETFEETGLEVELTGLLNVYSYPGAPVIIVYTARVVSGTLTACAENDAVEWLTPREIPWDTLAFPSTREALREWVAARGLMPGG
;
A
#
# COMPACT_ATOMS: atom_id res chain seq x y z
N MET A 1 16.74 -1.45 -12.04
CA MET A 1 16.44 -2.71 -11.33
C MET A 1 17.21 -2.73 -10.03
N ALA A 2 16.56 -2.72 -8.88
CA ALA A 2 17.27 -3.00 -7.64
C ALA A 2 17.71 -4.48 -7.70
N PRO A 3 19.00 -4.80 -7.52
CA PRO A 3 19.44 -6.18 -7.49
C PRO A 3 18.74 -6.88 -6.30
N SER A 4 18.35 -8.12 -6.49
CA SER A 4 17.89 -8.96 -5.39
C SER A 4 18.93 -8.86 -4.27
N THR A 5 18.55 -8.34 -3.12
CA THR A 5 19.44 -8.23 -1.96
C THR A 5 19.59 -9.57 -1.22
N ALA A 6 18.80 -10.58 -1.59
CA ALA A 6 18.89 -11.90 -1.00
C ALA A 6 20.20 -12.59 -1.44
N ARG A 7 21.06 -12.88 -0.48
CA ARG A 7 22.35 -13.54 -0.71
C ARG A 7 22.33 -15.02 -0.33
N PHE A 8 21.38 -15.41 0.51
CA PHE A 8 21.29 -16.75 1.06
C PHE A 8 19.89 -17.34 0.87
N CYS A 9 19.85 -18.63 0.64
CA CYS A 9 18.63 -19.41 0.46
C CYS A 9 17.83 -19.47 1.77
N PRO A 10 16.53 -19.13 1.77
CA PRO A 10 15.69 -19.19 2.97
C PRO A 10 15.44 -20.64 3.46
N LEU A 11 15.63 -21.66 2.60
CA LEU A 11 15.40 -23.05 2.98
C LEU A 11 16.62 -23.72 3.63
N CYS A 12 17.85 -23.46 3.13
CA CYS A 12 19.02 -24.21 3.57
C CYS A 12 20.23 -23.35 3.96
N GLY A 13 20.11 -22.02 3.89
CA GLY A 13 21.21 -21.10 4.15
C GLY A 13 22.35 -21.11 3.13
N GLY A 14 22.23 -21.88 2.04
CA GLY A 14 23.24 -21.91 0.97
C GLY A 14 23.25 -20.61 0.15
N PRO A 15 24.37 -20.27 -0.55
CA PRO A 15 24.45 -19.05 -1.32
C PRO A 15 23.50 -19.09 -2.54
N LEU A 16 22.91 -17.93 -2.84
CA LEU A 16 22.11 -17.70 -4.04
C LEU A 16 23.02 -17.13 -5.15
N VAL A 17 22.92 -17.71 -6.35
CA VAL A 17 23.63 -17.28 -7.55
C VAL A 17 22.62 -16.95 -8.65
N GLN A 18 22.96 -16.04 -9.53
CA GLN A 18 22.11 -15.73 -10.70
C GLN A 18 22.29 -16.83 -11.74
N GLU A 19 21.20 -17.43 -12.20
CA GLU A 19 21.18 -18.52 -13.17
C GLU A 19 19.95 -18.40 -14.07
N ALA A 20 20.12 -18.65 -15.36
CA ALA A 20 19.00 -18.70 -16.30
C ALA A 20 18.13 -19.95 -16.03
N VAL A 21 16.83 -19.72 -15.80
CA VAL A 21 15.89 -20.77 -15.45
C VAL A 21 14.92 -21.04 -16.61
N PRO A 22 14.75 -22.31 -17.05
CA PRO A 22 13.72 -22.67 -18.03
C PRO A 22 12.31 -22.33 -17.55
N PRO A 23 11.31 -22.11 -18.46
CA PRO A 23 11.44 -22.23 -19.92
C PRO A 23 11.92 -20.97 -20.62
N ASP A 24 11.78 -19.79 -20.02
CA ASP A 24 12.00 -18.48 -20.65
C ASP A 24 13.42 -17.94 -20.50
N GLN A 25 14.30 -18.72 -19.87
CA GLN A 25 15.71 -18.38 -19.66
C GLN A 25 15.91 -17.06 -18.90
N ARG A 26 14.96 -16.67 -18.05
CA ARG A 26 15.12 -15.51 -17.18
C ARG A 26 16.12 -15.80 -16.07
N GLU A 27 16.98 -14.83 -15.80
CA GLU A 27 17.87 -14.89 -14.67
C GLU A 27 17.09 -14.81 -13.35
N GLN A 28 17.30 -15.83 -12.50
CA GLN A 28 16.71 -15.92 -11.17
C GLN A 28 17.80 -16.22 -10.14
N ALA A 29 17.53 -15.90 -8.88
CA ALA A 29 18.40 -16.28 -7.79
C ALA A 29 18.19 -17.77 -7.42
N VAL A 30 19.14 -18.63 -7.78
CA VAL A 30 19.08 -20.08 -7.57
C VAL A 30 20.06 -20.47 -6.47
N CYS A 31 19.62 -21.32 -5.55
CA CYS A 31 20.50 -21.84 -4.51
C CYS A 31 21.50 -22.86 -5.10
N SER A 32 22.79 -22.59 -4.93
CA SER A 32 23.86 -23.49 -5.41
C SER A 32 23.90 -24.84 -4.65
N ARG A 33 23.29 -24.93 -3.44
CA ARG A 33 23.27 -26.13 -2.61
C ARG A 33 22.03 -26.99 -2.85
N CYS A 34 20.82 -26.43 -2.72
CA CYS A 34 19.57 -27.20 -2.77
C CYS A 34 18.74 -26.93 -4.03
N ARG A 35 19.22 -26.09 -4.93
CA ARG A 35 18.55 -25.74 -6.20
C ARG A 35 17.20 -25.00 -6.03
N PHE A 36 16.88 -24.53 -4.84
CA PHE A 36 15.70 -23.68 -4.62
C PHE A 36 15.81 -22.40 -5.46
N ILE A 37 14.74 -22.07 -6.20
CA ILE A 37 14.66 -20.85 -6.98
C ILE A 37 13.96 -19.78 -6.13
N PHE A 38 14.66 -18.70 -5.84
CA PHE A 38 14.12 -17.58 -5.09
C PHE A 38 13.51 -16.55 -6.06
N TYR A 39 12.18 -16.49 -6.09
CA TYR A 39 11.45 -15.51 -6.87
C TYR A 39 11.28 -14.22 -6.04
N LEU A 40 11.82 -13.11 -6.55
CA LEU A 40 11.59 -11.79 -5.97
C LEU A 40 10.34 -11.17 -6.60
N ASN A 41 9.22 -11.31 -5.92
CA ASN A 41 7.95 -10.73 -6.35
C ASN A 41 7.71 -9.36 -5.68
N PRO A 42 6.96 -8.43 -6.31
CA PRO A 42 6.53 -7.22 -5.66
C PRO A 42 5.62 -7.59 -4.46
N LYS A 43 5.80 -6.87 -3.36
CA LYS A 43 4.84 -6.95 -2.25
C LYS A 43 3.50 -6.37 -2.67
N VAL A 44 2.43 -6.79 -2.01
CA VAL A 44 1.08 -6.25 -2.20
C VAL A 44 0.74 -5.36 -1.01
N VAL A 45 0.23 -4.18 -1.29
CA VAL A 45 -0.32 -3.24 -0.32
C VAL A 45 -1.82 -3.15 -0.56
N ALA A 46 -2.61 -3.27 0.51
CA ALA A 46 -4.04 -3.02 0.52
C ALA A 46 -4.32 -1.73 1.28
N ALA A 47 -5.15 -0.88 0.71
CA ALA A 47 -5.44 0.44 1.27
C ALA A 47 -6.90 0.83 1.06
N THR A 48 -7.39 1.76 1.87
CA THR A 48 -8.74 2.31 1.72
C THR A 48 -8.72 3.83 1.64
N ILE A 49 -9.76 4.40 1.01
CA ILE A 49 -10.15 5.80 1.20
C ILE A 49 -11.40 5.79 2.07
N PRO A 50 -11.27 5.91 3.41
CA PRO A 50 -12.41 5.91 4.32
C PRO A 50 -13.18 7.23 4.18
N GLU A 51 -14.49 7.13 3.97
CA GLU A 51 -15.37 8.28 3.74
C GLU A 51 -16.52 8.32 4.74
N ARG A 52 -16.83 9.53 5.20
CA ARG A 52 -18.04 9.86 5.96
C ARG A 52 -18.46 11.29 5.64
N GLU A 53 -19.73 11.48 5.23
CA GLU A 53 -20.32 12.81 4.98
C GLU A 53 -19.51 13.70 4.04
N GLY A 54 -18.96 13.11 2.96
CA GLY A 54 -18.16 13.82 1.96
C GLY A 54 -16.75 14.21 2.40
N ARG A 55 -16.30 13.74 3.57
CA ARG A 55 -14.92 13.85 4.04
C ARG A 55 -14.23 12.50 3.98
N ILE A 56 -12.94 12.52 3.77
CA ILE A 56 -12.08 11.33 3.81
C ILE A 56 -11.08 11.42 4.95
N VAL A 57 -10.54 10.27 5.35
CA VAL A 57 -9.45 10.21 6.31
C VAL A 57 -8.12 10.08 5.59
N LEU A 58 -7.19 10.95 5.94
CA LEU A 58 -5.78 10.78 5.63
C LEU A 58 -4.96 10.67 6.92
N THR A 59 -3.85 9.96 6.82
CA THR A 59 -2.88 9.73 7.89
C THR A 59 -1.57 10.44 7.53
N ARG A 60 -0.89 11.07 8.50
CA ARG A 60 0.44 11.63 8.30
C ARG A 60 1.48 10.68 8.88
N ARG A 61 2.37 10.21 8.03
CA ARG A 61 3.34 9.18 8.36
C ARG A 61 4.39 9.64 9.38
N SER A 62 4.60 8.85 10.42
CA SER A 62 5.70 9.07 11.39
C SER A 62 6.98 8.32 11.00
N ILE A 63 6.91 7.37 10.05
CA ILE A 63 7.98 6.46 9.66
C ILE A 63 8.37 6.62 8.18
N SER A 64 9.58 6.16 7.83
CA SER A 64 10.05 6.09 6.43
C SER A 64 9.48 4.86 5.70
N PRO A 65 9.26 4.96 4.38
CA PRO A 65 9.42 6.13 3.51
C PRO A 65 8.27 7.12 3.68
N GLY A 66 8.49 8.39 3.29
CA GLY A 66 7.44 9.41 3.30
C GLY A 66 7.11 9.99 4.67
N ARG A 67 8.04 9.97 5.63
CA ARG A 67 7.86 10.57 6.95
C ARG A 67 7.46 12.04 6.86
N GLY A 68 6.40 12.42 7.61
CA GLY A 68 5.83 13.77 7.62
C GLY A 68 4.89 14.06 6.45
N LEU A 69 4.70 13.11 5.52
CA LEU A 69 3.84 13.24 4.36
C LEU A 69 2.51 12.50 4.58
N TRP A 70 1.48 12.91 3.83
CA TRP A 70 0.13 12.40 3.95
C TRP A 70 -0.17 11.26 2.99
N THR A 71 -0.95 10.30 3.45
CA THR A 71 -1.48 9.19 2.64
C THR A 71 -2.83 8.75 3.20
N PHE A 72 -3.55 7.93 2.46
CA PHE A 72 -4.67 7.16 3.01
C PHE A 72 -4.15 5.95 3.80
N PRO A 73 -4.93 5.39 4.74
CA PRO A 73 -4.54 4.22 5.52
C PRO A 73 -4.35 2.99 4.64
N GLY A 74 -3.34 2.18 4.95
CA GLY A 74 -3.05 0.94 4.25
C GLY A 74 -1.63 0.43 4.45
N GLY A 75 -1.47 -0.88 4.36
CA GLY A 75 -0.21 -1.58 4.58
C GLY A 75 -0.08 -2.86 3.79
N PHE A 76 0.92 -3.65 4.14
CA PHE A 76 1.19 -4.90 3.44
C PHE A 76 0.15 -5.97 3.74
N VAL A 77 -0.21 -6.71 2.69
CA VAL A 77 -1.01 -7.94 2.83
C VAL A 77 -0.13 -9.02 3.41
N ASP A 78 -0.52 -9.60 4.54
CA ASP A 78 0.18 -10.67 5.20
C ASP A 78 -0.12 -12.03 4.57
N PHE A 79 0.81 -12.98 4.75
CA PHE A 79 0.58 -14.33 4.24
C PHE A 79 -0.58 -14.99 4.98
N GLY A 80 -1.58 -15.44 4.22
CA GLY A 80 -2.76 -16.13 4.75
C GLY A 80 -4.00 -15.25 4.93
N GLU A 81 -3.93 -13.94 4.71
CA GLU A 81 -5.09 -13.07 4.67
C GLU A 81 -5.50 -12.71 3.22
N THR A 82 -6.74 -12.29 3.05
CA THR A 82 -7.19 -11.74 1.76
C THR A 82 -6.82 -10.26 1.65
N VAL A 83 -6.75 -9.75 0.42
CA VAL A 83 -6.47 -8.30 0.19
C VAL A 83 -7.55 -7.42 0.85
N THR A 84 -8.80 -7.87 0.85
CA THR A 84 -9.91 -7.14 1.49
C THR A 84 -9.80 -7.14 3.00
N ASP A 85 -9.39 -8.26 3.61
CA ASP A 85 -9.19 -8.33 5.07
C ASP A 85 -8.02 -7.44 5.50
N ALA A 86 -6.91 -7.46 4.74
CA ALA A 86 -5.78 -6.57 4.95
C ALA A 86 -6.19 -5.09 4.89
N ALA A 87 -6.99 -4.69 3.90
CA ALA A 87 -7.48 -3.32 3.77
C ALA A 87 -8.31 -2.87 4.98
N LEU A 88 -9.17 -3.75 5.49
CA LEU A 88 -9.98 -3.48 6.68
C LEU A 88 -9.12 -3.40 7.95
N ARG A 89 -8.21 -4.37 8.14
CA ARG A 89 -7.30 -4.44 9.30
C ARG A 89 -6.41 -3.20 9.36
N GLU A 90 -5.72 -2.86 8.27
CA GLU A 90 -4.83 -1.70 8.21
C GLU A 90 -5.57 -0.39 8.47
N THR A 91 -6.79 -0.26 7.93
CA THR A 91 -7.63 0.91 8.19
C THR A 91 -7.94 1.05 9.68
N PHE A 92 -8.34 -0.04 10.32
CA PHE A 92 -8.63 -0.04 11.75
C PHE A 92 -7.37 0.23 12.59
N GLU A 93 -6.26 -0.44 12.30
CA GLU A 93 -4.99 -0.29 13.03
C GLU A 93 -4.43 1.14 12.94
N GLU A 94 -4.51 1.76 11.76
CA GLU A 94 -3.96 3.10 11.53
C GLU A 94 -4.89 4.24 11.96
N THR A 95 -6.21 4.00 12.01
CA THR A 95 -7.17 5.10 12.21
C THR A 95 -8.16 4.89 13.35
N GLY A 96 -8.29 3.68 13.90
CA GLY A 96 -9.32 3.31 14.87
C GLY A 96 -10.74 3.25 14.30
N LEU A 97 -10.90 3.31 12.97
CA LEU A 97 -12.20 3.31 12.31
C LEU A 97 -12.52 1.93 11.74
N GLU A 98 -13.75 1.48 11.98
CA GLU A 98 -14.33 0.34 11.28
C GLU A 98 -14.98 0.83 9.97
N VAL A 99 -14.68 0.15 8.89
CA VAL A 99 -15.18 0.52 7.56
C VAL A 99 -15.79 -0.67 6.83
N GLU A 100 -16.69 -0.36 5.92
CA GLU A 100 -17.23 -1.29 4.93
C GLU A 100 -16.69 -0.88 3.55
N LEU A 101 -16.08 -1.83 2.83
CA LEU A 101 -15.60 -1.59 1.47
C LEU A 101 -16.79 -1.36 0.53
N THR A 102 -16.75 -0.29 -0.24
CA THR A 102 -17.82 0.08 -1.18
C THR A 102 -17.48 -0.25 -2.63
N GLY A 103 -16.20 -0.48 -2.92
CA GLY A 103 -15.73 -0.89 -4.25
C GLY A 103 -14.22 -0.83 -4.38
N LEU A 104 -13.71 -1.50 -5.39
CA LEU A 104 -12.32 -1.32 -5.84
C LEU A 104 -12.24 0.02 -6.56
N LEU A 105 -11.36 0.91 -6.08
CA LEU A 105 -11.08 2.14 -6.80
C LEU A 105 -10.15 1.86 -7.98
N ASN A 106 -8.94 1.39 -7.70
CA ASN A 106 -7.96 1.03 -8.74
C ASN A 106 -6.80 0.21 -8.16
N VAL A 107 -5.94 -0.26 -9.08
CA VAL A 107 -4.68 -0.94 -8.78
C VAL A 107 -3.53 -0.13 -9.39
N TYR A 108 -2.58 0.27 -8.56
CA TYR A 108 -1.41 1.05 -8.97
C TYR A 108 -0.16 0.19 -8.89
N SER A 109 0.68 0.26 -9.92
CA SER A 109 1.97 -0.44 -9.93
C SER A 109 3.03 0.37 -10.65
N TYR A 110 4.24 0.39 -10.07
CA TYR A 110 5.38 1.12 -10.60
C TYR A 110 6.62 0.23 -10.57
N PRO A 111 7.57 0.40 -11.50
CA PRO A 111 8.80 -0.38 -11.47
C PRO A 111 9.54 -0.27 -10.14
N GLY A 112 9.80 -1.40 -9.49
CA GLY A 112 10.54 -1.46 -8.22
C GLY A 112 9.73 -1.08 -6.96
N ALA A 113 8.43 -0.85 -7.10
CA ALA A 113 7.51 -0.56 -5.99
C ALA A 113 6.56 -1.75 -5.73
N PRO A 114 5.86 -1.75 -4.59
CA PRO A 114 4.75 -2.67 -4.36
C PRO A 114 3.62 -2.49 -5.39
N VAL A 115 2.76 -3.50 -5.52
CA VAL A 115 1.43 -3.35 -6.13
C VAL A 115 0.50 -2.80 -5.06
N ILE A 116 -0.16 -1.69 -5.33
CA ILE A 116 -1.04 -1.00 -4.39
C ILE A 116 -2.49 -1.16 -4.87
N ILE A 117 -3.33 -1.78 -4.05
CA ILE A 117 -4.75 -2.00 -4.31
C ILE A 117 -5.54 -1.08 -3.40
N VAL A 118 -6.30 -0.16 -3.98
CA VAL A 118 -7.03 0.88 -3.24
C VAL A 118 -8.53 0.66 -3.36
N TYR A 119 -9.20 0.58 -2.22
CA TYR A 119 -10.65 0.50 -2.13
C TYR A 119 -11.26 1.83 -1.68
N THR A 120 -12.44 2.13 -2.15
CA THR A 120 -13.32 3.09 -1.49
C THR A 120 -14.01 2.40 -0.31
N ALA A 121 -14.20 3.12 0.78
CA ALA A 121 -14.79 2.55 1.98
C ALA A 121 -15.69 3.56 2.71
N ARG A 122 -16.79 3.09 3.28
CA ARG A 122 -17.69 3.87 4.12
C ARG A 122 -17.37 3.60 5.58
N VAL A 123 -17.17 4.63 6.37
CA VAL A 123 -16.95 4.47 7.81
C VAL A 123 -18.25 4.10 8.50
N VAL A 124 -18.23 2.99 9.25
CA VAL A 124 -19.39 2.43 9.96
C VAL A 124 -19.37 2.84 11.43
N SER A 125 -18.22 2.69 12.09
CA SER A 125 -18.06 2.97 13.51
C SER A 125 -16.61 3.36 13.85
N GLY A 126 -16.31 3.53 15.12
CA GLY A 126 -14.98 3.83 15.62
C GLY A 126 -14.75 5.31 15.92
N THR A 127 -13.63 5.57 16.56
CA THR A 127 -13.17 6.91 16.92
C THR A 127 -11.82 7.15 16.26
N LEU A 128 -11.70 8.25 15.52
CA LEU A 128 -10.46 8.60 14.81
C LEU A 128 -9.30 8.75 15.81
N THR A 129 -8.33 7.87 15.69
CA THR A 129 -7.18 7.78 16.61
C THR A 129 -5.93 7.43 15.80
N ALA A 130 -4.87 8.21 15.97
CA ALA A 130 -3.58 7.91 15.35
C ALA A 130 -2.90 6.72 16.06
N CYS A 131 -2.21 5.89 15.29
CA CYS A 131 -1.35 4.82 15.79
C CYS A 131 0.11 5.26 15.90
N ALA A 132 1.02 4.35 16.29
CA ALA A 132 2.45 4.66 16.41
C ALA A 132 3.13 4.99 15.06
N GLU A 133 2.56 4.54 13.95
CA GLU A 133 3.09 4.77 12.60
C GLU A 133 2.63 6.09 11.98
N ASN A 134 1.69 6.78 12.63
CA ASN A 134 1.11 8.05 12.18
C ASN A 134 1.18 9.09 13.28
N ASP A 135 1.69 10.28 12.99
CA ASP A 135 1.73 11.40 13.92
C ASP A 135 0.48 12.31 13.84
N ALA A 136 -0.37 12.11 12.83
CA ALA A 136 -1.69 12.72 12.71
C ALA A 136 -2.63 11.85 11.85
N VAL A 137 -3.93 11.93 12.17
CA VAL A 137 -5.04 11.41 11.35
C VAL A 137 -6.12 12.48 11.31
N GLU A 138 -6.61 12.80 10.11
CA GLU A 138 -7.53 13.94 9.94
C GLU A 138 -8.66 13.62 8.97
N TRP A 139 -9.85 14.19 9.26
CA TRP A 139 -10.96 14.26 8.34
C TRP A 139 -10.80 15.46 7.42
N LEU A 140 -10.69 15.21 6.12
CA LEU A 140 -10.45 16.24 5.12
C LEU A 140 -11.56 16.24 4.06
N THR A 141 -12.04 17.44 3.72
CA THR A 141 -12.84 17.63 2.52
C THR A 141 -11.94 17.56 1.27
N PRO A 142 -12.49 17.37 0.07
CA PRO A 142 -11.71 17.39 -1.17
C PRO A 142 -10.85 18.64 -1.38
N ARG A 143 -11.29 19.78 -0.82
CA ARG A 143 -10.56 21.06 -0.92
C ARG A 143 -9.38 21.17 0.05
N GLU A 144 -9.43 20.41 1.14
CA GLU A 144 -8.40 20.40 2.18
C GLU A 144 -7.30 19.35 1.94
N ILE A 145 -7.42 18.54 0.88
CA ILE A 145 -6.40 17.54 0.53
C ILE A 145 -5.05 18.24 0.33
N PRO A 146 -4.01 17.86 1.08
CA PRO A 146 -2.69 18.50 1.05
C PRO A 146 -1.86 18.01 -0.14
N TRP A 147 -2.25 18.39 -1.36
CA TRP A 147 -1.72 17.88 -2.62
C TRP A 147 -0.20 17.95 -2.74
N ASP A 148 0.44 18.97 -2.16
CA ASP A 148 1.90 19.15 -2.25
C ASP A 148 2.70 18.24 -1.31
N THR A 149 2.05 17.72 -0.28
CA THR A 149 2.67 16.89 0.77
C THR A 149 2.14 15.46 0.80
N LEU A 150 1.63 14.96 -0.33
CA LEU A 150 1.24 13.55 -0.45
C LEU A 150 2.47 12.66 -0.59
N ALA A 151 2.47 11.53 0.14
CA ALA A 151 3.63 10.66 0.32
C ALA A 151 4.05 9.90 -0.96
N PHE A 152 3.08 9.46 -1.77
CA PHE A 152 3.34 8.55 -2.87
C PHE A 152 2.60 8.96 -4.16
N PRO A 153 3.14 8.60 -5.34
CA PRO A 153 2.42 8.79 -6.61
C PRO A 153 1.03 8.13 -6.59
N SER A 154 0.94 6.89 -6.08
CA SER A 154 -0.34 6.16 -5.93
C SER A 154 -1.35 6.90 -5.07
N THR A 155 -0.92 7.54 -3.98
CA THR A 155 -1.80 8.36 -3.15
C THR A 155 -2.38 9.53 -3.94
N ARG A 156 -1.54 10.21 -4.71
CA ARG A 156 -1.96 11.35 -5.54
C ARG A 156 -2.92 10.93 -6.65
N GLU A 157 -2.63 9.84 -7.33
CA GLU A 157 -3.45 9.33 -8.42
C GLU A 157 -4.82 8.86 -7.91
N ALA A 158 -4.84 8.04 -6.84
CA ALA A 158 -6.06 7.54 -6.24
C ALA A 158 -6.98 8.67 -5.74
N LEU A 159 -6.41 9.68 -5.06
CA LEU A 159 -7.20 10.82 -4.59
C LEU A 159 -7.75 11.67 -5.74
N ARG A 160 -7.00 11.82 -6.84
CA ARG A 160 -7.51 12.49 -8.06
C ARG A 160 -8.68 11.72 -8.68
N GLU A 161 -8.57 10.40 -8.80
CA GLU A 161 -9.65 9.55 -9.30
C GLU A 161 -10.87 9.62 -8.38
N TRP A 162 -10.66 9.56 -7.05
CA TRP A 162 -11.72 9.67 -6.07
C TRP A 162 -12.48 11.01 -6.17
N VAL A 163 -11.76 12.14 -6.30
CA VAL A 163 -12.32 13.49 -6.46
C VAL A 163 -13.08 13.60 -7.78
N ALA A 164 -12.47 13.13 -8.89
CA ALA A 164 -13.07 13.20 -10.22
C ALA A 164 -14.37 12.39 -10.33
N ALA A 165 -14.43 11.20 -9.70
CA ALA A 165 -15.63 10.36 -9.68
C ALA A 165 -16.83 11.03 -8.99
N ARG A 166 -16.60 12.11 -8.21
CA ARG A 166 -17.64 12.91 -7.53
C ARG A 166 -17.97 14.19 -8.25
N GLY A 167 -17.43 14.41 -9.45
CA GLY A 167 -17.61 15.65 -10.22
C GLY A 167 -16.98 16.88 -9.55
N LEU A 168 -16.03 16.66 -8.64
CA LEU A 168 -15.30 17.72 -7.96
C LEU A 168 -13.99 18.00 -8.72
N MET A 169 -13.56 19.26 -8.73
CA MET A 169 -12.25 19.62 -9.27
C MET A 169 -11.20 19.43 -8.17
N PRO A 170 -10.04 18.79 -8.45
CA PRO A 170 -8.92 18.83 -7.51
C PRO A 170 -8.58 20.30 -7.23
N GLY A 171 -8.45 20.64 -5.96
CA GLY A 171 -7.95 21.96 -5.57
C GLY A 171 -6.60 22.20 -6.22
N GLY A 172 -6.43 23.34 -6.87
CA GLY A 172 -5.18 23.79 -7.50
C GLY A 172 -4.16 24.22 -6.46
#